data_1cc5b8560d1e9b993792ad08c9a00fd3
#
_entry.id   1cc5b8560d1e9b993792ad08c9a00fd3
#
_cell.length_a   1.000
_cell.length_b   1.000
_cell.length_c   1.000
_cell.angle_alpha   90.00
_cell.angle_beta   90.00
_cell.angle_gamma   90.00
#
_symmetry.space_group_name_H-M   'P 1'
#
loop_
_entity.id
_entity.type
_entity.pdbx_description
1 polymer ?
#
loop_
_entity_poly.entity_id
_entity_poly.type
_entity_poly.pdbx_seq_one_letter_code
_entity_poly.pdbx_strand_id
1 'polypeptide(L)'
;MSVEKKRQSWHWFLLVGLEKRIFATGLDNIKPIANICQVENGIFIPNMEDSSFLEQNFIYHIMQVLVKHIDTLRKYTPFIPQFISHEHIDASCRKSDYAIIDLLNKSENKSEEMIEILEYVHDKCIGKSDEETQLHLKMRVFGGDVLTNERAYSAQLALHNGTSELDRLQCVIHRPEGLHRIMNHLLFIYQQFYKVTSAGEPGTLSHLRNTVGRVDVHGPDEVIQKYRSHYAFVEDCLDAFIVGAYMHLSGTQNLQTESPLQQTMFNFLSDEQKYTFIHKLAKDILDKYVKTDIHNIRRKTDALDTQSSQLKDMYCSEKMKYVCPICNKLYKAKGGMKRHLNKEHGFSFELGDENSTTEKDHIATYRASFMTCALLLRDTNDAYKMGDGNRITVNAKFQMLLARVGKHTKYQLWLFRYLAYIKCLLTPQMAYEYMWNCSANLQGGLGRNIPNDNLVEILVQTVKKKVYCQGANASYASVRKAALTTQIQEEIKENLQSQCDKKKSGSKRPKANKTSDILEMVSELNAAQMFDSIPGREFRSFSGFEDLFTRINVSELHSWITENRERLSYEVLN
;
A
#
# COMPACT_ATOMS: atom_id res chain seq x y z
N MET A 1 -38.00 -23.30 -31.76
CA MET A 1 -38.19 -22.65 -30.47
C MET A 1 -36.85 -22.55 -29.74
N SER A 2 -36.22 -21.38 -29.78
CA SER A 2 -34.99 -21.14 -29.00
C SER A 2 -35.37 -20.93 -27.54
N VAL A 3 -34.98 -21.84 -26.68
CA VAL A 3 -35.14 -21.68 -25.24
C VAL A 3 -34.09 -20.63 -24.80
N GLU A 4 -34.50 -19.39 -24.64
CA GLU A 4 -33.70 -18.38 -23.97
C GLU A 4 -33.45 -18.83 -22.53
N LYS A 5 -32.24 -19.33 -22.28
CA LYS A 5 -31.78 -19.58 -20.91
C LYS A 5 -31.62 -18.23 -20.24
N LYS A 6 -32.59 -17.79 -19.45
CA LYS A 6 -32.45 -16.66 -18.54
C LYS A 6 -31.25 -16.91 -17.64
N ARG A 7 -30.16 -16.17 -17.87
CA ARG A 7 -29.02 -16.16 -16.95
C ARG A 7 -29.48 -15.49 -15.66
N GLN A 8 -29.54 -16.24 -14.58
CA GLN A 8 -29.83 -15.73 -13.24
C GLN A 8 -28.49 -15.30 -12.62
N SER A 9 -28.32 -14.02 -12.35
CA SER A 9 -27.16 -13.49 -11.61
C SER A 9 -27.54 -13.42 -10.13
N TRP A 10 -26.74 -14.09 -9.29
CA TRP A 10 -26.91 -14.06 -7.85
C TRP A 10 -25.80 -13.23 -7.23
N HIS A 11 -26.16 -12.30 -6.34
CA HIS A 11 -25.24 -11.48 -5.58
C HIS A 11 -25.36 -11.89 -4.10
N TRP A 12 -24.29 -12.43 -3.56
CA TRP A 12 -24.22 -12.84 -2.16
C TRP A 12 -23.02 -12.16 -1.49
N PHE A 13 -23.21 -11.82 -0.23
CA PHE A 13 -22.18 -11.26 0.62
C PHE A 13 -21.61 -12.33 1.56
N LEU A 14 -20.32 -12.62 1.49
CA LEU A 14 -19.64 -13.57 2.36
C LEU A 14 -19.05 -12.83 3.56
N LEU A 15 -19.55 -13.13 4.76
CA LEU A 15 -19.03 -12.56 6.00
C LEU A 15 -18.05 -13.54 6.64
N VAL A 16 -16.81 -13.07 6.84
CA VAL A 16 -15.71 -13.85 7.44
C VAL A 16 -15.24 -13.15 8.70
N GLY A 17 -15.21 -13.88 9.81
CA GLY A 17 -14.55 -13.46 11.05
C GLY A 17 -13.09 -13.90 11.05
N LEU A 18 -12.21 -13.01 11.44
CA LEU A 18 -10.77 -13.27 11.62
C LEU A 18 -10.37 -12.87 13.03
N GLU A 19 -9.78 -13.79 13.77
CA GLU A 19 -9.30 -13.52 15.12
C GLU A 19 -7.98 -12.74 15.09
N LYS A 20 -7.82 -11.80 16.03
CA LYS A 20 -6.58 -11.04 16.19
C LYS A 20 -5.48 -11.98 16.70
N ARG A 21 -4.29 -11.85 16.16
CA ARG A 21 -3.08 -12.56 16.64
C ARG A 21 -2.20 -11.69 17.51
N ILE A 22 -2.33 -10.37 17.38
CA ILE A 22 -1.53 -9.37 18.06
C ILE A 22 -2.46 -8.50 18.91
N PHE A 23 -2.18 -8.46 20.20
CA PHE A 23 -2.95 -7.73 21.20
C PHE A 23 -2.06 -6.66 21.82
N ALA A 24 -2.61 -5.46 21.95
CA ALA A 24 -1.93 -4.40 22.69
C ALA A 24 -2.10 -4.63 24.21
N THR A 25 -1.01 -4.51 24.94
CA THR A 25 -1.02 -4.56 26.40
C THR A 25 -0.51 -3.25 26.98
N GLY A 26 -1.19 -2.74 28.02
CA GLY A 26 -0.76 -1.52 28.72
C GLY A 26 -0.97 -0.20 27.97
N LEU A 27 -1.67 -0.20 26.82
CA LEU A 27 -2.02 1.00 26.10
C LEU A 27 -3.40 1.52 26.53
N ASP A 28 -3.56 2.85 26.50
CA ASP A 28 -4.85 3.48 26.80
C ASP A 28 -5.92 3.08 25.76
N ASN A 29 -7.11 2.75 26.25
CA ASN A 29 -8.26 2.37 25.44
C ASN A 29 -9.49 3.25 25.72
N ILE A 30 -9.30 4.42 26.30
CA ILE A 30 -10.41 5.32 26.70
C ILE A 30 -10.54 6.50 25.74
N LYS A 31 -9.40 7.12 25.40
CA LYS A 31 -9.37 8.34 24.61
C LYS A 31 -8.70 8.15 23.27
N PRO A 32 -9.20 8.81 22.20
CA PRO A 32 -8.50 8.89 20.93
C PRO A 32 -7.08 9.46 21.11
N ILE A 33 -6.16 9.07 20.24
CA ILE A 33 -4.76 9.52 20.26
C ILE A 33 -4.67 11.04 20.20
N ALA A 34 -5.46 11.67 19.30
CA ALA A 34 -5.46 13.12 19.14
C ALA A 34 -6.77 13.62 18.53
N ASN A 35 -7.07 14.88 18.76
CA ASN A 35 -8.15 15.55 18.03
C ASN A 35 -7.69 15.85 16.59
N ILE A 36 -8.34 15.23 15.61
CA ILE A 36 -7.98 15.35 14.20
C ILE A 36 -7.98 16.80 13.67
N CYS A 37 -8.79 17.68 14.24
CA CYS A 37 -8.82 19.12 13.88
C CYS A 37 -7.63 19.91 14.41
N GLN A 38 -6.92 19.39 15.42
CA GLN A 38 -5.83 20.09 16.08
C GLN A 38 -4.44 19.67 15.62
N VAL A 39 -4.33 18.51 14.95
CA VAL A 39 -3.04 18.01 14.45
C VAL A 39 -2.59 18.77 13.20
N GLU A 40 -1.31 18.73 12.93
CA GLU A 40 -0.71 19.27 11.71
C GLU A 40 -0.91 18.30 10.53
N ASN A 41 -0.98 18.85 9.31
CA ASN A 41 -1.10 18.02 8.10
C ASN A 41 0.15 17.16 7.86
N GLY A 42 1.30 17.62 8.36
CA GLY A 42 2.57 16.92 8.26
C GLY A 42 2.57 15.50 8.83
N ILE A 43 1.67 15.16 9.77
CA ILE A 43 1.61 13.79 10.33
C ILE A 43 1.14 12.74 9.31
N PHE A 44 0.43 13.15 8.25
CA PHE A 44 -0.12 12.26 7.21
C PHE A 44 0.83 12.06 6.04
N ILE A 45 1.89 12.84 5.95
CA ILE A 45 2.91 12.74 4.89
C ILE A 45 4.20 12.13 5.46
N PRO A 46 5.03 11.51 4.59
CA PRO A 46 6.32 10.98 5.04
C PRO A 46 7.20 12.07 5.66
N ASN A 47 7.83 11.75 6.77
CA ASN A 47 8.88 12.55 7.38
C ASN A 47 10.28 11.98 7.07
N MET A 48 11.33 12.54 7.64
CA MET A 48 12.71 12.09 7.43
C MET A 48 12.95 10.68 7.98
N GLU A 49 12.31 10.34 9.10
CA GLU A 49 12.42 8.99 9.69
C GLU A 49 11.72 7.96 8.80
N ASP A 50 10.51 8.27 8.30
CA ASP A 50 9.80 7.43 7.34
C ASP A 50 10.63 7.19 6.06
N SER A 51 11.31 8.23 5.58
CA SER A 51 12.16 8.15 4.39
C SER A 51 13.39 7.28 4.63
N SER A 52 14.08 7.50 5.74
CA SER A 52 15.23 6.69 6.13
C SER A 52 14.86 5.23 6.35
N PHE A 53 13.71 4.98 6.97
CA PHE A 53 13.17 3.65 7.17
C PHE A 53 12.87 2.94 5.84
N LEU A 54 12.23 3.63 4.90
CA LEU A 54 11.95 3.10 3.57
C LEU A 54 13.24 2.84 2.77
N GLU A 55 14.24 3.74 2.86
CA GLU A 55 15.55 3.55 2.23
C GLU A 55 16.26 2.29 2.73
N GLN A 56 16.22 2.00 4.03
CA GLN A 56 16.78 0.76 4.59
C GLN A 56 16.07 -0.49 4.05
N ASN A 57 14.75 -0.44 3.89
CA ASN A 57 14.00 -1.53 3.29
C ASN A 57 14.37 -1.72 1.81
N PHE A 58 14.55 -0.63 1.07
CA PHE A 58 14.99 -0.69 -0.32
C PHE A 58 16.41 -1.27 -0.45
N ILE A 59 17.34 -0.87 0.43
CA ILE A 59 18.69 -1.45 0.49
C ILE A 59 18.60 -2.96 0.70
N TYR A 60 17.76 -3.42 1.62
CA TYR A 60 17.52 -4.85 1.82
C TYR A 60 17.05 -5.54 0.54
N HIS A 61 16.05 -5.01 -0.16
CA HIS A 61 15.55 -5.60 -1.40
C HIS A 61 16.60 -5.60 -2.50
N ILE A 62 17.41 -4.54 -2.61
CA ILE A 62 18.51 -4.47 -3.57
C ILE A 62 19.56 -5.55 -3.24
N MET A 63 19.99 -5.68 -1.97
CA MET A 63 20.92 -6.74 -1.56
C MET A 63 20.42 -8.13 -1.95
N GLN A 64 19.14 -8.43 -1.74
CA GLN A 64 18.54 -9.72 -2.13
C GLN A 64 18.65 -9.97 -3.64
N VAL A 65 18.42 -8.95 -4.47
CA VAL A 65 18.54 -9.05 -5.94
C VAL A 65 19.99 -9.29 -6.35
N LEU A 66 20.92 -8.54 -5.77
CA LEU A 66 22.35 -8.67 -6.07
C LEU A 66 22.88 -10.09 -5.83
N VAL A 67 22.64 -10.66 -4.64
CA VAL A 67 23.14 -12.01 -4.33
C VAL A 67 22.37 -13.11 -5.05
N LYS A 68 21.16 -12.84 -5.52
CA LYS A 68 20.33 -13.79 -6.27
C LYS A 68 20.78 -13.93 -7.73
N HIS A 69 21.10 -12.80 -8.39
CA HIS A 69 21.32 -12.76 -9.84
C HIS A 69 22.77 -12.59 -10.26
N ILE A 70 23.67 -12.20 -9.37
CA ILE A 70 25.08 -11.97 -9.67
C ILE A 70 25.89 -13.09 -9.04
N ASP A 71 26.44 -13.97 -9.90
CA ASP A 71 27.14 -15.18 -9.43
C ASP A 71 28.34 -14.85 -8.51
N THR A 72 29.07 -13.80 -8.81
CA THR A 72 30.21 -13.32 -8.00
C THR A 72 29.80 -12.83 -6.61
N LEU A 73 28.56 -12.39 -6.45
CA LEU A 73 28.02 -11.91 -5.16
C LEU A 73 27.23 -12.97 -4.40
N ARG A 74 26.93 -14.12 -5.01
CA ARG A 74 26.15 -15.21 -4.36
C ARG A 74 26.78 -15.70 -3.05
N LYS A 75 28.10 -15.68 -2.95
CA LYS A 75 28.85 -16.04 -1.74
C LYS A 75 28.53 -15.18 -0.52
N TYR A 76 27.95 -13.97 -0.72
CA TYR A 76 27.55 -13.07 0.36
C TYR A 76 26.16 -13.39 0.94
N THR A 77 25.39 -14.31 0.35
CA THR A 77 24.05 -14.70 0.82
C THR A 77 23.96 -15.04 2.31
N PRO A 78 24.94 -15.75 2.93
CA PRO A 78 24.87 -16.07 4.36
C PRO A 78 25.03 -14.86 5.27
N PHE A 79 25.58 -13.76 4.78
CA PHE A 79 25.94 -12.59 5.57
C PHE A 79 24.90 -11.47 5.50
N ILE A 80 23.85 -11.60 4.70
CA ILE A 80 22.76 -10.62 4.59
C ILE A 80 21.51 -11.12 5.33
N PRO A 81 20.67 -10.23 5.87
CA PRO A 81 19.40 -10.60 6.47
C PRO A 81 18.53 -11.37 5.49
N GLN A 82 17.91 -12.47 5.94
CA GLN A 82 17.00 -13.26 5.10
C GLN A 82 15.60 -12.66 5.03
N PHE A 83 15.25 -11.80 5.97
CA PHE A 83 13.98 -11.07 6.06
C PHE A 83 14.17 -9.80 6.88
N ILE A 84 13.25 -8.85 6.73
CA ILE A 84 13.17 -7.67 7.59
C ILE A 84 12.41 -8.06 8.86
N SER A 85 13.10 -7.99 10.00
CA SER A 85 12.53 -8.35 11.30
C SER A 85 11.65 -7.23 11.84
N HIS A 86 10.64 -7.60 12.64
CA HIS A 86 9.79 -6.69 13.38
C HIS A 86 9.39 -7.28 14.73
N GLU A 87 8.88 -6.47 15.64
CA GLU A 87 8.59 -6.86 17.03
C GLU A 87 7.59 -8.01 17.19
N HIS A 88 6.68 -8.21 16.23
CA HIS A 88 5.63 -9.23 16.26
C HIS A 88 5.86 -10.41 15.32
N ILE A 89 7.11 -10.68 14.95
CA ILE A 89 7.43 -11.74 13.98
C ILE A 89 6.86 -13.10 14.40
N ASP A 90 6.99 -13.45 15.70
CA ASP A 90 6.52 -14.73 16.24
C ASP A 90 4.99 -14.86 16.17
N ALA A 91 4.27 -13.79 16.54
CA ALA A 91 2.81 -13.76 16.45
C ALA A 91 2.35 -13.82 14.99
N SER A 92 3.05 -13.14 14.08
CA SER A 92 2.77 -13.15 12.65
C SER A 92 3.04 -14.50 12.00
N CYS A 93 3.94 -15.32 12.56
CA CYS A 93 4.20 -16.68 12.10
C CYS A 93 3.12 -17.69 12.53
N ARG A 94 2.27 -17.37 13.50
CA ARG A 94 1.18 -18.27 13.93
C ARG A 94 0.12 -18.40 12.86
N LYS A 95 -0.49 -19.59 12.77
CA LYS A 95 -1.69 -19.81 11.95
C LYS A 95 -2.81 -18.91 12.47
N SER A 96 -3.54 -18.28 11.55
CA SER A 96 -4.70 -17.45 11.89
C SER A 96 -5.94 -18.32 12.10
N ASP A 97 -6.72 -17.99 13.12
CA ASP A 97 -8.03 -18.54 13.34
C ASP A 97 -9.07 -17.65 12.64
N TYR A 98 -9.87 -18.26 11.78
CA TYR A 98 -10.91 -17.58 11.04
C TYR A 98 -12.15 -18.47 10.90
N ALA A 99 -13.31 -17.87 10.67
CA ALA A 99 -14.53 -18.59 10.40
C ALA A 99 -15.39 -17.87 9.36
N ILE A 100 -16.07 -18.63 8.51
CA ILE A 100 -17.16 -18.08 7.71
C ILE A 100 -18.35 -17.92 8.66
N ILE A 101 -18.72 -16.69 8.96
CA ILE A 101 -19.84 -16.37 9.86
C ILE A 101 -21.15 -16.62 9.15
N ASP A 102 -21.28 -16.10 7.93
CA ASP A 102 -22.46 -16.38 7.09
C ASP A 102 -22.23 -16.04 5.61
N LEU A 103 -23.17 -16.49 4.79
CA LEU A 103 -23.34 -16.08 3.40
C LEU A 103 -24.73 -15.42 3.29
N LEU A 104 -24.75 -14.12 3.14
CA LEU A 104 -25.99 -13.35 3.11
C LEU A 104 -26.51 -13.24 1.67
N ASN A 105 -27.84 -13.39 1.49
CA ASN A 105 -28.49 -13.15 0.20
C ASN A 105 -28.76 -11.66 0.01
N LYS A 106 -27.69 -10.88 0.03
CA LYS A 106 -27.68 -9.43 -0.05
C LYS A 106 -26.57 -8.99 -0.98
N SER A 107 -26.79 -7.87 -1.65
CA SER A 107 -25.82 -7.25 -2.54
C SER A 107 -25.25 -5.98 -1.91
N GLU A 108 -23.95 -5.94 -1.72
CA GLU A 108 -23.26 -4.71 -1.29
C GLU A 108 -23.42 -3.54 -2.27
N ASN A 109 -23.90 -3.81 -3.49
CA ASN A 109 -24.11 -2.79 -4.52
C ASN A 109 -25.35 -1.91 -4.28
N LYS A 110 -26.21 -2.28 -3.34
CA LYS A 110 -27.40 -1.54 -2.97
C LYS A 110 -27.28 -1.00 -1.56
N SER A 111 -27.50 0.29 -1.39
CA SER A 111 -27.35 0.97 -0.09
C SER A 111 -28.24 0.37 1.01
N GLU A 112 -29.48 0.06 0.68
CA GLU A 112 -30.43 -0.56 1.61
C GLU A 112 -29.93 -1.94 2.06
N GLU A 113 -29.48 -2.78 1.11
CA GLU A 113 -28.96 -4.11 1.42
C GLU A 113 -27.61 -4.02 2.19
N MET A 114 -26.82 -2.97 1.98
CA MET A 114 -25.61 -2.73 2.78
C MET A 114 -25.95 -2.36 4.23
N ILE A 115 -27.01 -1.58 4.47
CA ILE A 115 -27.49 -1.30 5.83
C ILE A 115 -27.87 -2.61 6.51
N GLU A 116 -28.66 -3.46 5.86
CA GLU A 116 -29.04 -4.77 6.41
C GLU A 116 -27.84 -5.71 6.66
N ILE A 117 -26.79 -5.63 5.85
CA ILE A 117 -25.52 -6.34 6.09
C ILE A 117 -24.87 -5.82 7.38
N LEU A 118 -24.79 -4.50 7.56
CA LEU A 118 -24.20 -3.91 8.76
C LEU A 118 -25.03 -4.19 10.02
N GLU A 119 -26.36 -4.15 9.95
CA GLU A 119 -27.26 -4.56 11.03
C GLU A 119 -27.01 -6.02 11.43
N TYR A 120 -26.83 -6.90 10.44
CA TYR A 120 -26.48 -8.30 10.69
C TYR A 120 -25.11 -8.43 11.38
N VAL A 121 -24.11 -7.66 10.95
CA VAL A 121 -22.79 -7.62 11.60
C VAL A 121 -22.92 -7.14 13.04
N HIS A 122 -23.71 -6.12 13.30
CA HIS A 122 -23.98 -5.66 14.66
C HIS A 122 -24.62 -6.74 15.53
N ASP A 123 -25.64 -7.43 15.03
CA ASP A 123 -26.33 -8.49 15.79
C ASP A 123 -25.43 -9.69 16.09
N LYS A 124 -24.57 -10.08 15.14
CA LYS A 124 -23.76 -11.32 15.26
C LYS A 124 -22.35 -11.10 15.79
N CYS A 125 -21.75 -9.94 15.56
CA CYS A 125 -20.32 -9.74 15.79
C CYS A 125 -20.01 -8.71 16.87
N ILE A 126 -20.97 -7.84 17.23
CA ILE A 126 -20.78 -6.80 18.23
C ILE A 126 -21.50 -7.22 19.52
N GLY A 127 -20.71 -7.49 20.56
CA GLY A 127 -21.26 -7.89 21.85
C GLY A 127 -22.04 -6.76 22.49
N LYS A 128 -23.25 -7.07 22.96
CA LYS A 128 -24.04 -6.17 23.80
C LYS A 128 -23.55 -6.28 25.25
N SER A 129 -23.48 -5.17 25.95
CA SER A 129 -23.25 -5.17 27.40
C SER A 129 -24.55 -5.59 28.10
N ASP A 130 -24.47 -6.45 29.12
CA ASP A 130 -25.62 -6.87 29.94
C ASP A 130 -26.09 -5.77 30.92
N GLU A 131 -25.41 -4.64 30.99
CA GLU A 131 -25.79 -3.51 31.84
C GLU A 131 -26.88 -2.68 31.15
N GLU A 132 -28.06 -2.66 31.71
CA GLU A 132 -29.29 -1.99 31.21
C GLU A 132 -29.16 -0.50 30.93
N THR A 133 -28.00 0.16 31.22
CA THR A 133 -27.86 1.62 31.20
C THR A 133 -26.75 2.18 30.34
N GLN A 134 -25.81 1.38 29.85
CA GLN A 134 -24.76 1.84 28.92
C GLN A 134 -24.35 0.73 27.95
N LEU A 135 -24.84 0.82 26.72
CA LEU A 135 -24.41 0.00 25.59
C LEU A 135 -22.95 0.41 25.19
N HIS A 136 -21.97 -0.06 25.93
CA HIS A 136 -20.58 -0.02 25.46
C HIS A 136 -20.39 -1.08 24.39
N LEU A 137 -20.75 -0.74 23.17
CA LEU A 137 -20.53 -1.61 22.03
C LEU A 137 -19.03 -1.77 21.79
N LYS A 138 -18.53 -2.99 21.76
CA LYS A 138 -17.13 -3.27 21.41
C LYS A 138 -16.91 -2.97 19.94
N MET A 139 -16.06 -2.02 19.63
CA MET A 139 -15.71 -1.70 18.24
C MET A 139 -15.09 -2.90 17.52
N ARG A 140 -15.46 -3.08 16.26
CA ARG A 140 -14.95 -4.12 15.34
C ARG A 140 -14.39 -3.51 14.08
N VAL A 141 -13.30 -4.08 13.59
CA VAL A 141 -12.73 -3.69 12.31
C VAL A 141 -13.47 -4.41 11.19
N PHE A 142 -14.06 -3.65 10.29
CA PHE A 142 -14.69 -4.11 9.05
C PHE A 142 -13.71 -3.89 7.90
N GLY A 143 -13.15 -4.98 7.41
CA GLY A 143 -12.18 -4.98 6.32
C GLY A 143 -12.82 -5.41 5.01
N GLY A 144 -12.37 -4.83 3.92
CA GLY A 144 -12.79 -5.19 2.58
C GLY A 144 -12.00 -4.38 1.54
N ASP A 145 -12.39 -4.47 0.28
CA ASP A 145 -11.87 -3.58 -0.74
C ASP A 145 -12.33 -2.12 -0.50
N VAL A 146 -11.78 -1.20 -1.26
CA VAL A 146 -12.13 0.23 -1.10
C VAL A 146 -13.61 0.47 -1.39
N LEU A 147 -14.21 -0.25 -2.33
CA LEU A 147 -15.59 -0.04 -2.73
C LEU A 147 -16.58 -0.56 -1.68
N THR A 148 -16.32 -1.73 -1.10
CA THR A 148 -17.09 -2.28 0.03
C THR A 148 -17.04 -1.33 1.23
N ASN A 149 -15.84 -0.84 1.58
CA ASN A 149 -15.69 0.12 2.68
C ASN A 149 -16.40 1.46 2.39
N GLU A 150 -16.32 1.99 1.16
CA GLU A 150 -17.01 3.22 0.75
C GLU A 150 -18.53 3.10 0.92
N ARG A 151 -19.10 1.97 0.51
CA ARG A 151 -20.55 1.70 0.63
C ARG A 151 -20.99 1.52 2.08
N ALA A 152 -20.23 0.74 2.85
CA ALA A 152 -20.51 0.54 4.27
C ALA A 152 -20.42 1.85 5.05
N TYR A 153 -19.41 2.68 4.76
CA TYR A 153 -19.29 4.01 5.35
C TYR A 153 -20.44 4.94 4.95
N SER A 154 -20.85 4.92 3.68
CA SER A 154 -21.99 5.72 3.20
C SER A 154 -23.31 5.26 3.85
N ALA A 155 -23.49 3.97 4.11
CA ALA A 155 -24.64 3.43 4.83
C ALA A 155 -24.69 3.94 6.28
N GLN A 156 -23.54 3.95 6.98
CA GLN A 156 -23.47 4.55 8.33
C GLN A 156 -23.81 6.05 8.31
N LEU A 157 -23.27 6.81 7.34
CA LEU A 157 -23.59 8.24 7.21
C LEU A 157 -25.08 8.50 6.95
N ALA A 158 -25.75 7.63 6.21
CA ALA A 158 -27.20 7.76 5.97
C ALA A 158 -28.01 7.59 7.26
N LEU A 159 -27.48 6.88 8.25
CA LEU A 159 -28.11 6.64 9.56
C LEU A 159 -27.57 7.57 10.67
N HIS A 160 -26.82 8.60 10.31
CA HIS A 160 -26.18 9.52 11.27
C HIS A 160 -27.16 10.18 12.25
N ASN A 161 -28.43 10.40 11.85
CA ASN A 161 -29.48 10.99 12.69
C ASN A 161 -30.16 9.99 13.62
N GLY A 162 -29.73 8.72 13.67
CA GLY A 162 -30.27 7.72 14.59
C GLY A 162 -30.13 8.12 16.05
N THR A 163 -31.07 7.67 16.89
CA THR A 163 -31.15 8.10 18.30
C THR A 163 -30.13 7.41 19.20
N SER A 164 -29.70 6.19 18.85
CA SER A 164 -28.72 5.41 19.59
C SER A 164 -27.49 5.08 18.74
N GLU A 165 -26.40 4.64 19.37
CA GLU A 165 -25.21 4.14 18.67
C GLU A 165 -25.54 2.92 17.79
N LEU A 166 -26.49 2.10 18.21
CA LEU A 166 -27.00 0.97 17.44
C LEU A 166 -27.74 1.44 16.19
N ASP A 167 -28.64 2.44 16.32
CA ASP A 167 -29.39 2.98 15.18
C ASP A 167 -28.46 3.64 14.16
N ARG A 168 -27.34 4.20 14.60
CA ARG A 168 -26.32 4.81 13.74
C ARG A 168 -25.31 3.79 13.20
N LEU A 169 -25.44 2.51 13.52
CA LEU A 169 -24.49 1.47 13.16
C LEU A 169 -23.04 1.83 13.52
N GLN A 170 -22.83 2.56 14.63
CA GLN A 170 -21.51 2.87 15.16
C GLN A 170 -20.79 1.57 15.58
N CYS A 171 -19.57 1.61 16.04
CA CYS A 171 -18.78 0.44 16.43
C CYS A 171 -18.20 -0.40 15.29
N VAL A 172 -18.34 0.04 14.06
CA VAL A 172 -17.67 -0.53 12.90
C VAL A 172 -16.60 0.44 12.41
N ILE A 173 -15.35 0.00 12.41
CA ILE A 173 -14.20 0.77 11.92
C ILE A 173 -13.80 0.21 10.56
N HIS A 174 -13.85 1.05 9.55
CA HIS A 174 -13.52 0.66 8.18
C HIS A 174 -12.02 0.57 7.95
N ARG A 175 -11.55 -0.50 7.31
CA ARG A 175 -10.16 -0.67 6.92
C ARG A 175 -10.04 -1.07 5.46
N PRO A 176 -9.37 -0.24 4.61
CA PRO A 176 -8.99 -0.67 3.29
C PRO A 176 -7.93 -1.76 3.39
N GLU A 177 -8.20 -2.94 2.84
CA GLU A 177 -7.33 -4.09 2.95
C GLU A 177 -6.25 -4.12 1.86
N GLY A 178 -5.29 -5.06 2.00
CA GLY A 178 -4.00 -4.99 1.33
C GLY A 178 -3.96 -5.47 -0.09
N LEU A 179 -4.71 -6.50 -0.50
CA LEU A 179 -4.63 -7.06 -1.85
C LEU A 179 -4.98 -6.01 -2.90
N HIS A 180 -6.14 -5.39 -2.77
CA HIS A 180 -6.60 -4.38 -3.72
C HIS A 180 -5.76 -3.10 -3.68
N ARG A 181 -5.15 -2.77 -2.54
CA ARG A 181 -4.15 -1.71 -2.42
C ARG A 181 -2.89 -2.01 -3.25
N ILE A 182 -2.36 -3.24 -3.17
CA ILE A 182 -1.21 -3.68 -3.96
C ILE A 182 -1.57 -3.68 -5.46
N MET A 183 -2.76 -4.20 -5.82
CA MET A 183 -3.27 -4.20 -7.20
C MET A 183 -3.39 -2.78 -7.76
N ASN A 184 -3.88 -1.83 -6.97
CA ASN A 184 -4.01 -0.44 -7.39
C ASN A 184 -2.65 0.25 -7.56
N HIS A 185 -1.68 -0.03 -6.70
CA HIS A 185 -0.32 0.47 -6.88
C HIS A 185 0.34 -0.13 -8.14
N LEU A 186 0.13 -1.42 -8.41
CA LEU A 186 0.57 -2.03 -9.67
C LEU A 186 -0.10 -1.35 -10.89
N LEU A 187 -1.40 -1.10 -10.84
CA LEU A 187 -2.12 -0.36 -11.89
C LEU A 187 -1.52 1.03 -12.10
N PHE A 188 -1.21 1.74 -11.01
CA PHE A 188 -0.53 3.04 -11.08
C PHE A 188 0.80 2.94 -11.83
N ILE A 189 1.64 1.92 -11.54
CA ILE A 189 2.91 1.71 -12.24
C ILE A 189 2.67 1.54 -13.74
N TYR A 190 1.70 0.73 -14.14
CA TYR A 190 1.38 0.55 -15.57
C TYR A 190 0.89 1.84 -16.22
N GLN A 191 0.07 2.62 -15.55
CA GLN A 191 -0.43 3.90 -16.07
C GLN A 191 0.68 4.94 -16.26
N GLN A 192 1.71 4.93 -15.41
CA GLN A 192 2.81 5.89 -15.48
C GLN A 192 3.92 5.45 -16.43
N PHE A 193 4.21 4.16 -16.54
CA PHE A 193 5.43 3.65 -17.18
C PHE A 193 5.19 2.72 -18.38
N TYR A 194 3.95 2.34 -18.68
CA TYR A 194 3.64 1.46 -19.79
C TYR A 194 2.79 2.18 -20.84
N LYS A 195 3.31 2.29 -22.05
CA LYS A 195 2.57 2.73 -23.24
C LYS A 195 2.86 1.77 -24.38
N VAL A 196 1.84 1.29 -25.08
CA VAL A 196 2.01 0.40 -26.24
C VAL A 196 2.88 1.08 -27.32
N THR A 197 2.75 2.38 -27.48
CA THR A 197 3.55 3.19 -28.43
C THR A 197 5.04 3.23 -28.11
N SER A 198 5.44 2.91 -26.88
CA SER A 198 6.86 2.88 -26.49
C SER A 198 7.55 1.53 -26.75
N ALA A 199 6.90 0.61 -27.46
CA ALA A 199 7.47 -0.71 -27.78
C ALA A 199 8.80 -0.67 -28.56
N GLY A 200 9.03 0.38 -29.33
CA GLY A 200 10.27 0.63 -30.06
C GLY A 200 11.29 1.51 -29.31
N GLU A 201 11.03 1.84 -28.03
CA GLU A 201 11.90 2.71 -27.22
C GLU A 201 12.61 1.86 -26.15
N PRO A 202 13.92 1.54 -26.36
CA PRO A 202 14.68 0.66 -25.46
C PRO A 202 14.68 1.17 -24.02
N GLY A 203 14.45 0.27 -23.07
CA GLY A 203 14.39 0.58 -21.64
C GLY A 203 13.00 0.89 -21.09
N THR A 204 11.98 1.08 -21.95
CA THR A 204 10.59 1.20 -21.47
C THR A 204 9.97 -0.15 -21.15
N LEU A 205 8.94 -0.20 -20.28
CA LEU A 205 8.30 -1.46 -19.91
C LEU A 205 7.67 -2.19 -21.11
N SER A 206 7.11 -1.45 -22.08
CA SER A 206 6.54 -2.05 -23.29
C SER A 206 7.61 -2.67 -24.18
N HIS A 207 8.77 -2.05 -24.30
CA HIS A 207 9.93 -2.59 -24.99
C HIS A 207 10.42 -3.89 -24.31
N LEU A 208 10.71 -3.83 -23.00
CA LEU A 208 11.17 -4.99 -22.23
C LEU A 208 10.19 -6.17 -22.27
N ARG A 209 8.88 -5.88 -22.24
CA ARG A 209 7.83 -6.91 -22.41
C ARG A 209 7.96 -7.64 -23.75
N ASN A 210 8.21 -6.91 -24.83
CA ASN A 210 8.38 -7.50 -26.17
C ASN A 210 9.70 -8.26 -26.28
N THR A 211 10.79 -7.74 -25.73
CA THR A 211 12.10 -8.39 -25.69
C THR A 211 12.00 -9.80 -25.13
N VAL A 212 11.38 -9.98 -23.97
CA VAL A 212 11.26 -11.30 -23.32
C VAL A 212 9.98 -12.05 -23.70
N GLY A 213 9.25 -11.63 -24.71
CA GLY A 213 8.10 -12.33 -25.27
C GLY A 213 6.93 -12.56 -24.30
N ARG A 214 6.69 -11.67 -23.32
CA ARG A 214 5.60 -11.82 -22.33
C ARG A 214 4.24 -11.49 -22.95
N VAL A 215 3.64 -12.51 -23.57
CA VAL A 215 2.30 -12.40 -24.21
C VAL A 215 1.14 -12.32 -23.21
N ASP A 216 1.38 -12.69 -21.96
CA ASP A 216 0.41 -12.67 -20.85
C ASP A 216 0.31 -11.28 -20.17
N VAL A 217 1.17 -10.34 -20.55
CA VAL A 217 1.24 -8.98 -20.01
C VAL A 217 0.72 -7.99 -21.07
N HIS A 218 -0.20 -7.12 -20.66
CA HIS A 218 -0.88 -6.16 -21.51
C HIS A 218 -0.83 -4.74 -20.91
N GLY A 219 -1.61 -3.84 -21.46
CA GLY A 219 -1.73 -2.47 -20.96
C GLY A 219 -2.47 -2.36 -19.62
N PRO A 220 -2.62 -1.13 -19.11
CA PRO A 220 -3.25 -0.86 -17.82
C PRO A 220 -4.62 -1.48 -17.60
N ASP A 221 -5.42 -1.60 -18.69
CA ASP A 221 -6.80 -2.10 -18.63
C ASP A 221 -6.92 -3.58 -18.17
N GLU A 222 -5.87 -4.36 -18.35
CA GLU A 222 -5.87 -5.78 -17.97
C GLU A 222 -5.13 -6.08 -16.66
N VAL A 223 -4.49 -5.10 -16.05
CA VAL A 223 -3.64 -5.28 -14.85
C VAL A 223 -4.40 -5.95 -13.70
N ILE A 224 -5.61 -5.50 -13.41
CA ILE A 224 -6.42 -6.04 -12.31
C ILE A 224 -6.85 -7.49 -12.60
N GLN A 225 -7.28 -7.77 -13.83
CA GLN A 225 -7.77 -9.09 -14.23
C GLN A 225 -6.65 -10.13 -14.28
N LYS A 226 -5.46 -9.73 -14.76
CA LYS A 226 -4.27 -10.58 -14.90
C LYS A 226 -3.17 -10.19 -13.89
N TYR A 227 -3.57 -9.81 -12.67
CA TYR A 227 -2.70 -9.27 -11.63
C TYR A 227 -1.39 -10.02 -11.47
N ARG A 228 -1.44 -11.36 -11.37
CA ARG A 228 -0.24 -12.18 -11.09
C ARG A 228 0.82 -12.08 -12.19
N SER A 229 0.41 -12.08 -13.46
CA SER A 229 1.33 -11.95 -14.59
C SER A 229 1.97 -10.56 -14.64
N HIS A 230 1.15 -9.53 -14.44
CA HIS A 230 1.61 -8.14 -14.46
C HIS A 230 2.53 -7.82 -13.28
N TYR A 231 2.19 -8.31 -12.08
CA TYR A 231 3.04 -8.18 -10.90
C TYR A 231 4.40 -8.86 -11.11
N ALA A 232 4.39 -10.12 -11.58
CA ALA A 232 5.61 -10.87 -11.84
C ALA A 232 6.51 -10.19 -12.89
N PHE A 233 5.92 -9.56 -13.91
CA PHE A 233 6.69 -8.85 -14.92
C PHE A 233 7.35 -7.58 -14.35
N VAL A 234 6.65 -6.78 -13.53
CA VAL A 234 7.27 -5.62 -12.86
C VAL A 234 8.40 -6.04 -11.93
N GLU A 235 8.25 -7.16 -11.22
CA GLU A 235 9.32 -7.74 -10.39
C GLU A 235 10.55 -8.12 -11.22
N ASP A 236 10.34 -8.78 -12.38
CA ASP A 236 11.42 -9.17 -13.29
C ASP A 236 12.12 -7.94 -13.88
N CYS A 237 11.37 -6.91 -14.28
CA CYS A 237 11.93 -5.63 -14.72
C CYS A 237 12.74 -4.95 -13.62
N LEU A 238 12.23 -4.89 -12.39
CA LEU A 238 12.95 -4.30 -11.26
C LEU A 238 14.27 -5.04 -10.99
N ASP A 239 14.25 -6.38 -10.99
CA ASP A 239 15.47 -7.17 -10.86
C ASP A 239 16.48 -6.81 -11.98
N ALA A 240 16.02 -6.69 -13.24
CA ALA A 240 16.86 -6.30 -14.36
C ALA A 240 17.45 -4.88 -14.20
N PHE A 241 16.66 -3.91 -13.77
CA PHE A 241 17.14 -2.56 -13.51
C PHE A 241 18.20 -2.51 -12.38
N ILE A 242 18.01 -3.29 -11.31
CA ILE A 242 19.00 -3.36 -10.22
C ILE A 242 20.31 -4.00 -10.70
N VAL A 243 20.23 -5.09 -11.47
CA VAL A 243 21.41 -5.77 -12.03
C VAL A 243 22.13 -4.87 -13.03
N GLY A 244 21.42 -4.18 -13.91
CA GLY A 244 21.99 -3.21 -14.84
C GLY A 244 22.66 -2.04 -14.12
N ALA A 245 22.05 -1.51 -13.06
CA ALA A 245 22.64 -0.48 -12.20
C ALA A 245 23.94 -0.95 -11.56
N TYR A 246 24.00 -2.19 -11.07
CA TYR A 246 25.22 -2.79 -10.56
C TYR A 246 26.32 -2.88 -11.65
N MET A 247 25.98 -3.38 -12.84
CA MET A 247 26.94 -3.49 -13.94
C MET A 247 27.55 -2.13 -14.31
N HIS A 248 26.69 -1.11 -14.41
CA HIS A 248 27.13 0.24 -14.69
C HIS A 248 28.02 0.82 -13.55
N LEU A 249 27.63 0.61 -12.28
CA LEU A 249 28.38 1.10 -11.11
C LEU A 249 29.77 0.44 -11.00
N SER A 250 29.84 -0.87 -11.24
CA SER A 250 31.05 -1.67 -11.13
C SER A 250 31.93 -1.65 -12.39
N GLY A 251 31.41 -1.11 -13.50
CA GLY A 251 32.08 -1.14 -14.81
C GLY A 251 32.24 -2.56 -15.39
N THR A 252 31.53 -3.56 -14.85
CA THR A 252 31.64 -4.95 -15.29
C THR A 252 30.68 -5.25 -16.44
N GLN A 253 31.16 -5.98 -17.43
CA GLN A 253 30.33 -6.52 -18.51
C GLN A 253 29.98 -8.00 -18.32
N ASN A 254 30.61 -8.67 -17.34
CA ASN A 254 30.41 -10.08 -17.07
C ASN A 254 30.05 -10.31 -15.60
N LEU A 255 28.89 -10.97 -15.36
CA LEU A 255 28.38 -11.27 -14.03
C LEU A 255 28.93 -12.59 -13.43
N GLN A 256 29.66 -13.38 -14.25
CA GLN A 256 30.11 -14.73 -13.90
C GLN A 256 31.58 -14.80 -13.46
N THR A 257 32.41 -13.85 -13.88
CA THR A 257 33.84 -13.87 -13.61
C THR A 257 34.23 -12.91 -12.51
N GLU A 258 34.88 -13.46 -11.49
CA GLU A 258 35.49 -12.69 -10.40
C GLU A 258 37.01 -12.65 -10.62
N SER A 259 37.65 -11.52 -10.33
CA SER A 259 39.10 -11.47 -10.35
C SER A 259 39.69 -12.30 -9.20
N PRO A 260 40.80 -13.00 -9.39
CA PRO A 260 41.45 -13.77 -8.31
C PRO A 260 41.76 -12.91 -7.07
N LEU A 261 42.01 -11.63 -7.26
CA LEU A 261 42.26 -10.67 -6.17
C LEU A 261 41.00 -10.46 -5.30
N GLN A 262 39.81 -10.33 -5.90
CA GLN A 262 38.55 -10.18 -5.19
C GLN A 262 38.19 -11.46 -4.41
N GLN A 263 38.46 -12.62 -4.99
CA GLN A 263 38.24 -13.90 -4.33
C GLN A 263 39.18 -14.08 -3.13
N THR A 264 40.42 -13.69 -3.25
CA THR A 264 41.40 -13.75 -2.15
C THR A 264 41.00 -12.78 -1.02
N MET A 265 40.63 -11.56 -1.35
CA MET A 265 40.19 -10.56 -0.36
C MET A 265 38.96 -11.01 0.43
N PHE A 266 37.98 -11.67 -0.21
CA PHE A 266 36.77 -12.16 0.47
C PHE A 266 37.08 -13.08 1.66
N ASN A 267 38.10 -13.94 1.53
CA ASN A 267 38.47 -14.90 2.57
C ASN A 267 39.08 -14.23 3.83
N PHE A 268 39.60 -13.00 3.70
CA PHE A 268 40.17 -12.25 4.82
C PHE A 268 39.17 -11.30 5.51
N LEU A 269 37.97 -11.11 4.93
CA LEU A 269 36.95 -10.24 5.51
C LEU A 269 36.22 -10.94 6.66
N SER A 270 35.94 -10.21 7.74
CA SER A 270 35.00 -10.64 8.78
C SER A 270 33.58 -10.66 8.23
N ASP A 271 32.67 -11.34 8.92
CA ASP A 271 31.26 -11.42 8.51
C ASP A 271 30.60 -10.04 8.48
N GLU A 272 30.93 -9.17 9.42
CA GLU A 272 30.49 -7.78 9.46
C GLU A 272 31.02 -6.97 8.26
N GLN A 273 32.29 -7.17 7.89
CA GLN A 273 32.87 -6.52 6.71
C GLN A 273 32.23 -7.00 5.41
N LYS A 274 31.88 -8.30 5.32
CA LYS A 274 31.15 -8.86 4.17
C LYS A 274 29.75 -8.25 4.06
N TYR A 275 29.03 -8.13 5.17
CA TYR A 275 27.74 -7.45 5.22
C TYR A 275 27.88 -5.98 4.80
N THR A 276 28.82 -5.25 5.39
CA THR A 276 29.07 -3.82 5.11
C THR A 276 29.38 -3.58 3.64
N PHE A 277 30.12 -4.49 3.00
CA PHE A 277 30.44 -4.40 1.57
C PHE A 277 29.15 -4.46 0.71
N ILE A 278 28.31 -5.48 0.90
CA ILE A 278 27.07 -5.63 0.12
C ILE A 278 26.08 -4.51 0.44
N HIS A 279 25.97 -4.11 1.71
CA HIS A 279 25.13 -3.01 2.13
C HIS A 279 25.55 -1.70 1.47
N LYS A 280 26.85 -1.38 1.46
CA LYS A 280 27.37 -0.19 0.80
C LYS A 280 27.08 -0.21 -0.70
N LEU A 281 27.29 -1.35 -1.36
CA LEU A 281 27.01 -1.50 -2.78
C LEU A 281 25.53 -1.26 -3.10
N ALA A 282 24.61 -1.83 -2.30
CA ALA A 282 23.18 -1.61 -2.45
C ALA A 282 22.79 -0.16 -2.17
N LYS A 283 23.43 0.47 -1.18
CA LYS A 283 23.23 1.90 -0.88
C LYS A 283 23.72 2.80 -2.02
N ASP A 284 24.88 2.53 -2.60
CA ASP A 284 25.42 3.29 -3.73
C ASP A 284 24.49 3.19 -4.96
N ILE A 285 23.87 2.01 -5.19
CA ILE A 285 22.83 1.83 -6.22
C ILE A 285 21.58 2.65 -5.91
N LEU A 286 21.10 2.62 -4.67
CA LEU A 286 19.95 3.39 -4.23
C LEU A 286 20.19 4.90 -4.44
N ASP A 287 21.30 5.40 -3.93
CA ASP A 287 21.61 6.84 -3.93
C ASP A 287 21.80 7.37 -5.36
N LYS A 288 22.42 6.57 -6.26
CA LYS A 288 22.74 7.03 -7.62
C LYS A 288 21.61 6.83 -8.63
N TYR A 289 20.78 5.78 -8.48
CA TYR A 289 19.87 5.38 -9.54
C TYR A 289 18.38 5.35 -9.14
N VAL A 290 18.07 5.38 -7.85
CA VAL A 290 16.70 5.21 -7.35
C VAL A 290 16.18 6.43 -6.61
N LYS A 291 17.04 7.05 -5.80
CA LYS A 291 16.62 8.06 -4.83
C LYS A 291 15.87 9.21 -5.48
N THR A 292 14.65 9.44 -5.03
CA THR A 292 13.81 10.56 -5.39
C THR A 292 13.64 11.48 -4.19
N ASP A 293 13.64 12.80 -4.43
CA ASP A 293 13.58 13.78 -3.35
C ASP A 293 12.14 14.11 -2.96
N ILE A 294 11.69 13.58 -1.80
CA ILE A 294 10.43 13.97 -1.17
C ILE A 294 10.61 15.07 -0.12
N HIS A 295 11.84 15.45 0.16
CA HIS A 295 12.18 16.42 1.20
C HIS A 295 11.46 17.76 0.98
N ASN A 296 11.35 18.17 -0.28
CA ASN A 296 10.69 19.40 -0.66
C ASN A 296 9.19 19.40 -0.31
N ILE A 297 8.50 18.26 -0.46
CA ILE A 297 7.08 18.13 -0.07
C ILE A 297 6.94 18.34 1.43
N ARG A 298 7.80 17.70 2.22
CA ARG A 298 7.77 17.80 3.68
C ARG A 298 8.06 19.25 4.13
N ARG A 299 9.15 19.84 3.67
CA ARG A 299 9.53 21.23 4.00
C ARG A 299 8.40 22.22 3.70
N LYS A 300 7.81 22.12 2.50
CA LYS A 300 6.70 22.98 2.10
C LYS A 300 5.44 22.75 2.95
N THR A 301 5.15 21.53 3.33
CA THR A 301 4.00 21.23 4.19
C THR A 301 4.19 21.78 5.59
N ASP A 302 5.36 21.60 6.20
CA ASP A 302 5.67 22.12 7.53
C ASP A 302 5.59 23.66 7.54
N ALA A 303 6.04 24.31 6.47
CA ALA A 303 5.89 25.75 6.33
C ALA A 303 4.42 26.20 6.24
N LEU A 304 3.57 25.44 5.53
CA LEU A 304 2.13 25.70 5.43
C LEU A 304 1.40 25.43 6.76
N ASP A 305 1.80 24.41 7.50
CA ASP A 305 1.27 24.12 8.84
C ASP A 305 1.62 25.25 9.81
N THR A 306 2.87 25.71 9.83
CA THR A 306 3.33 26.87 10.61
C THR A 306 2.54 28.13 10.27
N GLN A 307 2.38 28.47 8.99
CA GLN A 307 1.56 29.61 8.54
C GLN A 307 0.09 29.46 8.97
N SER A 308 -0.44 28.24 8.93
CA SER A 308 -1.83 27.98 9.33
C SER A 308 -2.03 28.15 10.82
N SER A 309 -1.07 27.76 11.65
CA SER A 309 -1.06 27.97 13.10
C SER A 309 -0.98 29.45 13.42
N GLN A 310 -0.03 30.18 12.86
CA GLN A 310 0.11 31.62 13.05
C GLN A 310 -1.18 32.41 12.72
N LEU A 311 -1.85 32.01 11.62
CA LEU A 311 -3.12 32.64 11.24
C LEU A 311 -4.27 32.25 12.18
N LYS A 312 -4.27 31.06 12.79
CA LYS A 312 -5.25 30.71 13.84
C LYS A 312 -5.07 31.57 15.09
N ASP A 313 -3.84 31.80 15.50
CA ASP A 313 -3.51 32.62 16.68
C ASP A 313 -3.95 34.10 16.53
N MET A 314 -4.05 34.56 15.26
CA MET A 314 -4.57 35.91 14.95
C MET A 314 -6.11 36.00 14.98
N TYR A 315 -6.82 34.90 15.18
CA TYR A 315 -8.29 34.90 15.24
C TYR A 315 -8.78 35.22 16.64
N CYS A 316 -9.52 36.34 16.76
CA CYS A 316 -10.17 36.73 17.99
C CYS A 316 -11.61 36.22 18.02
N SER A 317 -11.89 35.25 18.89
CA SER A 317 -13.23 34.68 19.05
C SER A 317 -14.29 35.67 19.49
N GLU A 318 -13.93 36.61 20.36
CA GLU A 318 -14.86 37.66 20.83
C GLU A 318 -15.33 38.58 19.70
N LYS A 319 -14.43 38.89 18.76
CA LYS A 319 -14.72 39.76 17.61
C LYS A 319 -15.17 38.99 16.38
N MET A 320 -15.07 37.66 16.41
CA MET A 320 -15.28 36.74 15.27
C MET A 320 -14.52 37.20 14.01
N LYS A 321 -13.28 37.70 14.20
CA LYS A 321 -12.44 38.27 13.13
C LYS A 321 -10.96 37.99 13.40
N TYR A 322 -10.19 37.99 12.32
CA TYR A 322 -8.74 38.01 12.39
C TYR A 322 -8.23 39.40 12.71
N VAL A 323 -7.32 39.51 13.67
CA VAL A 323 -6.70 40.75 14.11
C VAL A 323 -5.24 40.76 13.67
N CYS A 324 -4.83 41.77 12.93
CA CYS A 324 -3.41 41.92 12.58
C CYS A 324 -2.59 42.27 13.82
N PRO A 325 -1.57 41.50 14.19
CA PRO A 325 -0.78 41.77 15.40
C PRO A 325 0.09 43.01 15.29
N ILE A 326 0.29 43.55 14.08
CA ILE A 326 1.16 44.71 13.83
C ILE A 326 0.34 46.01 13.81
N CYS A 327 -0.78 46.05 13.11
CA CYS A 327 -1.55 47.27 12.92
C CYS A 327 -2.99 47.20 13.45
N ASN A 328 -3.39 46.12 14.12
CA ASN A 328 -4.71 45.88 14.71
C ASN A 328 -5.91 45.95 13.73
N LYS A 329 -5.67 45.98 12.42
CA LYS A 329 -6.74 45.89 11.41
C LYS A 329 -7.47 44.57 11.47
N LEU A 330 -8.79 44.60 11.28
CA LEU A 330 -9.69 43.45 11.41
C LEU A 330 -10.10 42.89 10.05
N TYR A 331 -10.08 41.59 9.91
CA TYR A 331 -10.48 40.86 8.68
C TYR A 331 -11.47 39.74 8.99
N LYS A 332 -12.54 39.63 8.18
CA LYS A 332 -13.55 38.60 8.36
C LYS A 332 -13.04 37.21 7.93
N ALA A 333 -12.15 37.18 6.95
CA ALA A 333 -11.67 35.92 6.35
C ALA A 333 -10.15 35.81 6.44
N LYS A 334 -9.67 34.55 6.62
CA LYS A 334 -8.25 34.15 6.65
C LYS A 334 -7.48 34.67 5.43
N GLY A 335 -8.08 34.56 4.22
CA GLY A 335 -7.45 35.04 2.98
C GLY A 335 -7.30 36.57 2.91
N GLY A 336 -8.18 37.33 3.56
CA GLY A 336 -8.07 38.80 3.69
C GLY A 336 -6.90 39.21 4.59
N MET A 337 -6.75 38.52 5.73
CA MET A 337 -5.61 38.71 6.63
C MET A 337 -4.29 38.36 5.94
N LYS A 338 -4.23 37.21 5.24
CA LYS A 338 -3.03 36.77 4.52
C LYS A 338 -2.58 37.78 3.47
N ARG A 339 -3.52 38.32 2.67
CA ARG A 339 -3.23 39.37 1.68
C ARG A 339 -2.74 40.67 2.32
N HIS A 340 -3.36 41.06 3.44
CA HIS A 340 -2.94 42.25 4.19
C HIS A 340 -1.51 42.11 4.75
N LEU A 341 -1.20 40.98 5.39
CA LEU A 341 0.15 40.72 5.92
C LEU A 341 1.21 40.74 4.81
N ASN A 342 0.90 40.18 3.67
CA ASN A 342 1.82 40.20 2.53
C ASN A 342 2.01 41.63 2.00
N LYS A 343 0.92 42.37 1.72
CA LYS A 343 0.97 43.68 1.06
C LYS A 343 1.50 44.77 1.93
N GLU A 344 1.08 44.82 3.21
CA GLU A 344 1.37 45.94 4.10
C GLU A 344 2.56 45.67 5.04
N HIS A 345 2.88 44.41 5.31
CA HIS A 345 3.90 44.03 6.29
C HIS A 345 5.02 43.16 5.71
N GLY A 346 4.98 42.89 4.40
CA GLY A 346 6.05 42.19 3.70
C GLY A 346 6.18 40.71 4.07
N PHE A 347 5.16 40.11 4.70
CA PHE A 347 5.14 38.66 5.00
C PHE A 347 5.00 37.87 3.71
N SER A 348 6.05 37.21 3.29
CA SER A 348 5.97 36.29 2.15
C SER A 348 5.37 34.95 2.60
N PHE A 349 4.23 34.60 2.01
CA PHE A 349 3.60 33.29 2.14
C PHE A 349 3.90 32.40 0.94
N GLU A 350 4.78 32.84 0.04
CA GLU A 350 5.19 32.09 -1.13
C GLU A 350 6.29 31.11 -0.74
N LEU A 351 6.06 29.86 -1.10
CA LEU A 351 7.05 28.79 -0.98
C LEU A 351 7.91 28.88 -2.25
N GLY A 352 9.11 29.44 -2.14
CA GLY A 352 10.03 29.56 -3.28
C GLY A 352 10.31 28.19 -3.90
N ASP A 353 10.15 28.11 -5.22
CA ASP A 353 10.62 26.96 -5.99
C ASP A 353 12.08 27.19 -6.34
N GLU A 354 12.94 26.23 -6.01
CA GLU A 354 14.30 26.20 -6.51
C GLU A 354 14.25 25.76 -7.98
N ASN A 355 14.19 26.73 -8.88
CA ASN A 355 14.31 26.47 -10.31
C ASN A 355 15.76 26.12 -10.64
N SER A 356 16.08 24.85 -10.81
CA SER A 356 17.34 24.44 -11.43
C SER A 356 17.24 24.70 -12.93
N THR A 357 18.13 25.54 -13.45
CA THR A 357 18.24 25.89 -14.88
C THR A 357 18.99 24.84 -15.70
N THR A 358 19.39 23.72 -15.11
CA THR A 358 20.10 22.65 -15.80
C THR A 358 19.14 21.80 -16.63
N GLU A 359 19.53 21.54 -17.87
CA GLU A 359 18.81 20.64 -18.77
C GLU A 359 18.72 19.23 -18.15
N LYS A 360 17.48 18.72 -17.99
CA LYS A 360 17.21 17.47 -17.26
C LYS A 360 17.35 16.25 -18.17
N ASP A 361 17.84 15.14 -17.62
CA ASP A 361 17.75 13.81 -18.25
C ASP A 361 16.40 13.16 -17.87
N HIS A 362 15.42 13.20 -18.77
CA HIS A 362 14.09 12.65 -18.53
C HIS A 362 14.08 11.11 -18.53
N ILE A 363 15.03 10.45 -19.21
CA ILE A 363 15.20 8.99 -19.17
C ILE A 363 15.74 8.55 -17.81
N ALA A 364 16.72 9.24 -17.27
CA ALA A 364 17.21 8.98 -15.91
C ALA A 364 16.13 9.20 -14.87
N THR A 365 15.29 10.23 -15.05
CA THR A 365 14.13 10.51 -14.18
C THR A 365 13.06 9.40 -14.29
N TYR A 366 12.76 8.93 -15.51
CA TYR A 366 11.86 7.79 -15.74
C TYR A 366 12.35 6.53 -15.02
N ARG A 367 13.63 6.18 -15.18
CA ARG A 367 14.29 5.06 -14.50
C ARG A 367 14.16 5.16 -12.98
N ALA A 368 14.58 6.29 -12.40
CA ALA A 368 14.55 6.48 -10.95
C ALA A 368 13.13 6.38 -10.39
N SER A 369 12.16 7.03 -11.03
CA SER A 369 10.75 6.97 -10.63
C SER A 369 10.17 5.56 -10.76
N PHE A 370 10.51 4.81 -11.83
CA PHE A 370 10.08 3.41 -11.97
C PHE A 370 10.65 2.54 -10.87
N MET A 371 11.96 2.61 -10.62
CA MET A 371 12.62 1.80 -9.59
C MET A 371 12.05 2.10 -8.20
N THR A 372 11.79 3.37 -7.88
CA THR A 372 11.17 3.78 -6.60
C THR A 372 9.77 3.17 -6.44
N CYS A 373 8.91 3.29 -7.45
CA CYS A 373 7.56 2.74 -7.40
C CYS A 373 7.55 1.21 -7.32
N ALA A 374 8.43 0.54 -8.08
CA ALA A 374 8.52 -0.91 -8.07
C ALA A 374 9.12 -1.46 -6.77
N LEU A 375 10.11 -0.78 -6.17
CA LEU A 375 10.64 -1.11 -4.85
C LEU A 375 9.58 -0.91 -3.75
N LEU A 376 8.82 0.19 -3.80
CA LEU A 376 7.72 0.43 -2.85
C LEU A 376 6.60 -0.63 -2.99
N LEU A 377 6.30 -1.08 -4.22
CA LEU A 377 5.37 -2.17 -4.46
C LEU A 377 5.88 -3.48 -3.85
N ARG A 378 7.15 -3.82 -4.08
CA ARG A 378 7.83 -5.00 -3.53
C ARG A 378 7.84 -4.95 -2.01
N ASP A 379 8.24 -3.83 -1.42
CA ASP A 379 8.29 -3.65 0.03
C ASP A 379 6.91 -3.76 0.67
N THR A 380 5.88 -3.19 0.05
CA THR A 380 4.50 -3.31 0.54
C THR A 380 4.03 -4.76 0.52
N ASN A 381 4.28 -5.50 -0.56
CA ASN A 381 3.89 -6.91 -0.65
C ASN A 381 4.67 -7.78 0.34
N ASP A 382 5.95 -7.51 0.53
CA ASP A 382 6.78 -8.18 1.53
C ASP A 382 6.32 -7.88 2.96
N ALA A 383 5.99 -6.61 3.26
CA ALA A 383 5.44 -6.20 4.55
C ALA A 383 4.16 -6.98 4.91
N TYR A 384 3.24 -7.17 3.95
CA TYR A 384 2.06 -8.03 4.17
C TYR A 384 2.44 -9.49 4.38
N LYS A 385 3.40 -10.05 3.64
CA LYS A 385 3.88 -11.42 3.83
C LYS A 385 4.52 -11.65 5.20
N MET A 386 5.19 -10.64 5.70
CA MET A 386 5.80 -10.67 7.04
C MET A 386 4.79 -10.37 8.16
N GLY A 387 3.67 -9.71 7.86
CA GLY A 387 2.70 -9.23 8.85
C GLY A 387 3.20 -7.98 9.57
N ASP A 388 4.01 -7.16 8.91
CA ASP A 388 4.67 -5.98 9.47
C ASP A 388 3.78 -4.74 9.32
N GLY A 389 2.99 -4.47 10.35
CA GLY A 389 2.05 -3.34 10.39
C GLY A 389 2.74 -1.97 10.30
N ASN A 390 3.96 -1.84 10.82
CA ASN A 390 4.71 -0.58 10.75
C ASN A 390 5.12 -0.25 9.31
N ARG A 391 5.73 -1.20 8.61
CA ARG A 391 6.08 -1.04 7.18
C ARG A 391 4.84 -0.73 6.32
N ILE A 392 3.73 -1.45 6.56
CA ILE A 392 2.46 -1.22 5.85
C ILE A 392 1.98 0.22 6.05
N THR A 393 2.12 0.77 7.27
CA THR A 393 1.72 2.14 7.61
C THR A 393 2.64 3.19 7.00
N VAL A 394 3.95 3.00 7.07
CA VAL A 394 4.91 3.91 6.44
C VAL A 394 4.69 3.94 4.91
N ASN A 395 4.57 2.76 4.29
CA ASN A 395 4.31 2.66 2.85
C ASN A 395 2.98 3.32 2.44
N ALA A 396 1.97 3.36 3.35
CA ALA A 396 0.71 4.04 3.08
C ALA A 396 0.88 5.55 2.85
N LYS A 397 1.80 6.21 3.56
CA LYS A 397 2.08 7.63 3.38
C LYS A 397 2.61 7.94 1.97
N PHE A 398 3.57 7.14 1.50
CA PHE A 398 4.12 7.30 0.14
C PHE A 398 3.09 6.95 -0.94
N GLN A 399 2.33 5.88 -0.75
CA GLN A 399 1.30 5.47 -1.70
C GLN A 399 0.13 6.47 -1.77
N MET A 400 -0.19 7.17 -0.69
CA MET A 400 -1.17 8.25 -0.70
C MET A 400 -0.73 9.40 -1.62
N LEU A 401 0.56 9.76 -1.60
CA LEU A 401 1.14 10.75 -2.50
C LEU A 401 1.11 10.30 -3.96
N LEU A 402 1.49 9.04 -4.22
CA LEU A 402 1.44 8.46 -5.58
C LEU A 402 0.00 8.34 -6.10
N ALA A 403 -0.96 7.99 -5.24
CA ALA A 403 -2.38 7.96 -5.60
C ALA A 403 -2.89 9.34 -6.04
N ARG A 404 -2.39 10.43 -5.42
CA ARG A 404 -2.69 11.80 -5.88
C ARG A 404 -2.13 12.07 -7.27
N VAL A 405 -0.87 11.72 -7.51
CA VAL A 405 -0.22 11.86 -8.84
C VAL A 405 -0.97 11.10 -9.91
N GLY A 406 -1.38 9.87 -9.62
CA GLY A 406 -2.14 9.00 -10.53
C GLY A 406 -3.62 9.34 -10.64
N LYS A 407 -4.13 10.34 -9.90
CA LYS A 407 -5.55 10.68 -9.80
C LYS A 407 -6.42 9.51 -9.32
N HIS A 408 -5.86 8.62 -8.52
CA HIS A 408 -6.58 7.52 -7.86
C HIS A 408 -7.29 8.04 -6.60
N THR A 409 -8.27 8.92 -6.78
CA THR A 409 -8.88 9.73 -5.71
C THR A 409 -9.49 8.88 -4.58
N LYS A 410 -10.09 7.73 -4.89
CA LYS A 410 -10.64 6.81 -3.89
C LYS A 410 -9.52 6.24 -3.01
N TYR A 411 -8.42 5.76 -3.61
CA TYR A 411 -7.30 5.22 -2.84
C TYR A 411 -6.57 6.30 -2.05
N GLN A 412 -6.42 7.51 -2.59
CA GLN A 412 -5.89 8.65 -1.85
C GLN A 412 -6.71 8.91 -0.58
N LEU A 413 -8.04 8.98 -0.70
CA LEU A 413 -8.95 9.24 0.42
C LEU A 413 -8.90 8.12 1.47
N TRP A 414 -8.92 6.85 1.03
CA TRP A 414 -8.94 5.72 1.96
C TRP A 414 -7.60 5.47 2.63
N LEU A 415 -6.47 5.77 1.98
CA LEU A 415 -5.16 5.78 2.62
C LEU A 415 -5.05 6.90 3.65
N PHE A 416 -5.58 8.08 3.34
CA PHE A 416 -5.68 9.18 4.31
C PHE A 416 -6.53 8.77 5.54
N ARG A 417 -7.71 8.17 5.33
CA ARG A 417 -8.56 7.66 6.41
C ARG A 417 -7.84 6.61 7.26
N TYR A 418 -7.16 5.67 6.62
CA TYR A 418 -6.35 4.66 7.31
C TYR A 418 -5.31 5.32 8.24
N LEU A 419 -4.61 6.33 7.74
CA LEU A 419 -3.64 7.08 8.54
C LEU A 419 -4.33 7.91 9.65
N ALA A 420 -5.49 8.52 9.37
CA ALA A 420 -6.27 9.28 10.34
C ALA A 420 -6.76 8.39 11.50
N TYR A 421 -7.21 7.19 11.22
CA TYR A 421 -7.55 6.21 12.26
C TYR A 421 -6.35 5.91 13.16
N ILE A 422 -5.21 5.58 12.61
CA ILE A 422 -4.01 5.20 13.36
C ILE A 422 -3.39 6.38 14.13
N LYS A 423 -3.44 7.59 13.57
CA LYS A 423 -2.72 8.74 14.12
C LYS A 423 -3.57 9.62 15.03
N CYS A 424 -4.91 9.55 14.91
CA CYS A 424 -5.81 10.47 15.60
C CYS A 424 -7.04 9.79 16.22
N LEU A 425 -7.85 9.11 15.41
CA LEU A 425 -9.24 8.81 15.72
C LEU A 425 -9.44 7.61 16.64
N LEU A 426 -8.54 6.63 16.60
CA LEU A 426 -8.59 5.46 17.46
C LEU A 426 -7.89 5.72 18.79
N THR A 427 -8.26 4.95 19.81
CA THR A 427 -7.46 4.89 21.04
C THR A 427 -6.09 4.26 20.76
N PRO A 428 -5.05 4.53 21.55
CA PRO A 428 -3.74 3.91 21.39
C PRO A 428 -3.79 2.40 21.23
N GLN A 429 -4.57 1.70 22.07
CA GLN A 429 -4.74 0.25 21.98
C GLN A 429 -5.36 -0.16 20.64
N MET A 430 -6.45 0.49 20.25
CA MET A 430 -7.15 0.13 19.01
C MET A 430 -6.32 0.45 17.77
N ALA A 431 -5.62 1.58 17.75
CA ALA A 431 -4.74 1.96 16.64
C ALA A 431 -3.62 0.95 16.45
N TYR A 432 -3.02 0.49 17.54
CA TYR A 432 -2.00 -0.54 17.53
C TYR A 432 -2.54 -1.86 16.94
N GLU A 433 -3.66 -2.35 17.46
CA GLU A 433 -4.27 -3.59 16.99
C GLU A 433 -4.78 -3.49 15.54
N TYR A 434 -5.30 -2.32 15.14
CA TYR A 434 -5.73 -2.04 13.77
C TYR A 434 -4.56 -2.10 12.78
N MET A 435 -3.41 -1.56 13.16
CA MET A 435 -2.19 -1.55 12.36
C MET A 435 -1.59 -2.95 12.19
N TRP A 436 -1.52 -3.74 13.28
CA TRP A 436 -0.79 -5.00 13.29
C TRP A 436 -1.61 -6.22 12.83
N ASN A 437 -2.94 -6.18 12.85
CA ASN A 437 -3.79 -7.31 12.46
C ASN A 437 -4.40 -7.15 11.05
N CYS A 438 -3.61 -6.68 10.08
CA CYS A 438 -4.03 -6.46 8.70
C CYS A 438 -3.69 -7.62 7.74
N SER A 439 -3.22 -8.73 8.27
CA SER A 439 -2.83 -9.92 7.50
C SER A 439 -3.23 -11.22 8.21
N ALA A 440 -3.49 -12.26 7.42
CA ALA A 440 -3.80 -13.61 7.88
C ALA A 440 -2.73 -14.60 7.43
N ASN A 441 -2.45 -15.61 8.24
CA ASN A 441 -1.53 -16.71 7.92
C ASN A 441 -2.26 -18.04 7.94
N LEU A 442 -2.56 -18.60 6.78
CA LEU A 442 -3.37 -19.81 6.67
C LEU A 442 -2.64 -21.10 7.07
N GLN A 443 -1.33 -21.12 6.94
CA GLN A 443 -0.51 -22.33 7.11
C GLN A 443 0.45 -22.25 8.30
N GLY A 444 0.62 -21.06 8.86
CA GLY A 444 1.71 -20.79 9.78
C GLY A 444 3.07 -20.69 9.07
N GLY A 445 4.05 -20.14 9.78
CA GLY A 445 5.42 -19.97 9.31
C GLY A 445 5.73 -18.57 8.76
N LEU A 446 7.00 -18.29 8.69
CA LEU A 446 7.56 -17.01 8.29
C LEU A 446 7.27 -16.67 6.82
N GLY A 447 6.89 -15.42 6.56
CA GLY A 447 6.67 -14.91 5.20
C GLY A 447 5.46 -15.52 4.47
N ARG A 448 4.51 -16.13 5.21
CA ARG A 448 3.33 -16.79 4.66
C ARG A 448 2.03 -16.05 4.92
N ASN A 449 2.12 -14.84 5.46
CA ASN A 449 0.94 -14.01 5.61
C ASN A 449 0.44 -13.53 4.24
N ILE A 450 -0.85 -13.29 4.18
CA ILE A 450 -1.55 -12.68 3.05
C ILE A 450 -2.44 -11.54 3.57
N PRO A 451 -2.71 -10.50 2.78
CA PRO A 451 -3.72 -9.51 3.13
C PRO A 451 -5.07 -10.16 3.48
N ASN A 452 -5.84 -9.55 4.40
CA ASN A 452 -7.11 -10.14 4.86
C ASN A 452 -8.15 -10.26 3.74
N ASP A 453 -8.22 -9.30 2.82
CA ASP A 453 -9.09 -9.38 1.63
C ASP A 453 -8.67 -10.52 0.68
N ASN A 454 -7.38 -10.87 0.63
CA ASN A 454 -6.94 -12.05 -0.13
C ASN A 454 -7.44 -13.36 0.49
N LEU A 455 -7.53 -13.45 1.83
CA LEU A 455 -8.19 -14.58 2.49
C LEU A 455 -9.66 -14.69 2.04
N VAL A 456 -10.40 -13.57 2.05
CA VAL A 456 -11.80 -13.55 1.62
C VAL A 456 -11.91 -13.99 0.16
N GLU A 457 -11.05 -13.50 -0.73
CA GLU A 457 -11.03 -13.91 -2.14
C GLU A 457 -10.79 -15.42 -2.32
N ILE A 458 -9.88 -16.03 -1.54
CA ILE A 458 -9.65 -17.48 -1.56
C ILE A 458 -10.90 -18.23 -1.13
N LEU A 459 -11.58 -17.78 -0.08
CA LEU A 459 -12.82 -18.41 0.40
C LEU A 459 -13.97 -18.24 -0.59
N VAL A 460 -14.14 -17.06 -1.17
CA VAL A 460 -15.10 -16.78 -2.25
C VAL A 460 -14.88 -17.72 -3.44
N GLN A 461 -13.63 -17.90 -3.88
CA GLN A 461 -13.31 -18.84 -4.97
C GLN A 461 -13.67 -20.29 -4.60
N THR A 462 -13.47 -20.67 -3.35
CA THR A 462 -13.81 -22.01 -2.86
C THR A 462 -15.34 -22.20 -2.84
N VAL A 463 -16.10 -21.23 -2.38
CA VAL A 463 -17.57 -21.26 -2.41
C VAL A 463 -18.08 -21.30 -3.85
N LYS A 464 -17.55 -20.46 -4.75
CA LYS A 464 -17.91 -20.46 -6.18
C LYS A 464 -17.70 -21.85 -6.84
N LYS A 465 -16.61 -22.54 -6.52
CA LYS A 465 -16.37 -23.91 -7.01
C LYS A 465 -17.43 -24.88 -6.53
N LYS A 466 -17.86 -24.78 -5.25
CA LYS A 466 -18.93 -25.62 -4.70
C LYS A 466 -20.28 -25.34 -5.37
N VAL A 467 -20.59 -24.07 -5.64
CA VAL A 467 -21.79 -23.68 -6.41
C VAL A 467 -21.76 -24.31 -7.80
N TYR A 468 -20.62 -24.21 -8.49
CA TYR A 468 -20.45 -24.77 -9.81
C TYR A 468 -20.65 -26.30 -9.82
N CYS A 469 -20.15 -27.01 -8.81
CA CYS A 469 -20.35 -28.47 -8.66
C CYS A 469 -21.82 -28.86 -8.41
N GLN A 470 -22.65 -27.98 -7.80
CA GLN A 470 -24.08 -28.24 -7.61
C GLN A 470 -24.90 -28.04 -8.89
N GLY A 471 -24.38 -27.32 -9.88
CA GLY A 471 -25.02 -27.09 -11.16
C GLY A 471 -26.42 -26.49 -11.03
N ALA A 472 -27.39 -27.09 -11.74
CA ALA A 472 -28.79 -26.65 -11.75
C ALA A 472 -29.51 -26.79 -10.38
N ASN A 473 -28.95 -27.58 -9.46
CA ASN A 473 -29.52 -27.80 -8.11
C ASN A 473 -29.01 -26.75 -7.10
N ALA A 474 -28.21 -25.80 -7.52
CA ALA A 474 -27.73 -24.75 -6.64
C ALA A 474 -28.89 -23.85 -6.22
N SER A 475 -29.13 -23.78 -4.92
CA SER A 475 -30.07 -22.87 -4.26
C SER A 475 -29.31 -22.06 -3.20
N TYR A 476 -29.87 -20.92 -2.80
CA TYR A 476 -29.26 -20.13 -1.71
C TYR A 476 -29.02 -20.99 -0.46
N ALA A 477 -30.01 -21.76 -0.05
CA ALA A 477 -29.92 -22.63 1.15
C ALA A 477 -28.79 -23.67 1.03
N SER A 478 -28.66 -24.33 -0.14
CA SER A 478 -27.62 -25.32 -0.38
C SER A 478 -26.24 -24.71 -0.43
N VAL A 479 -26.10 -23.53 -1.03
CA VAL A 479 -24.83 -22.82 -1.13
C VAL A 479 -24.40 -22.23 0.20
N ARG A 480 -25.34 -21.64 0.96
CA ARG A 480 -25.09 -21.16 2.33
C ARG A 480 -24.58 -22.31 3.23
N LYS A 481 -25.26 -23.46 3.20
CA LYS A 481 -24.81 -24.67 3.92
C LYS A 481 -23.41 -25.11 3.49
N ALA A 482 -23.14 -25.13 2.20
CA ALA A 482 -21.82 -25.46 1.66
C ALA A 482 -20.73 -24.44 2.05
N ALA A 483 -21.06 -23.15 2.12
CA ALA A 483 -20.15 -22.11 2.58
C ALA A 483 -19.80 -22.30 4.06
N LEU A 484 -20.77 -22.42 4.94
CA LEU A 484 -20.58 -22.58 6.38
C LEU A 484 -19.80 -23.85 6.76
N THR A 485 -19.92 -24.92 5.98
CA THR A 485 -19.17 -26.17 6.22
C THR A 485 -17.77 -26.19 5.58
N THR A 486 -17.37 -25.14 4.87
CA THR A 486 -16.10 -25.11 4.10
C THR A 486 -14.89 -25.32 4.99
N GLN A 487 -14.82 -24.61 6.10
CA GLN A 487 -13.69 -24.67 7.02
C GLN A 487 -13.54 -26.04 7.65
N ILE A 488 -14.64 -26.61 8.19
CA ILE A 488 -14.65 -27.95 8.79
C ILE A 488 -14.19 -29.01 7.78
N GLN A 489 -14.65 -28.91 6.53
CA GLN A 489 -14.24 -29.83 5.47
C GLN A 489 -12.74 -29.74 5.16
N GLU A 490 -12.15 -28.55 5.12
CA GLU A 490 -10.71 -28.38 4.90
C GLU A 490 -9.89 -28.88 6.10
N GLU A 491 -10.34 -28.66 7.33
CA GLU A 491 -9.70 -29.18 8.55
C GLU A 491 -9.72 -30.72 8.59
N ILE A 492 -10.86 -31.34 8.31
CA ILE A 492 -10.97 -32.80 8.20
C ILE A 492 -10.03 -33.33 7.14
N LYS A 493 -9.98 -32.69 5.98
CA LYS A 493 -9.09 -33.08 4.88
C LYS A 493 -7.61 -32.93 5.25
N GLU A 494 -7.22 -31.85 5.93
CA GLU A 494 -5.85 -31.64 6.41
C GLU A 494 -5.45 -32.70 7.45
N ASN A 495 -6.35 -33.02 8.39
CA ASN A 495 -6.12 -34.07 9.38
C ASN A 495 -5.97 -35.46 8.73
N LEU A 496 -6.83 -35.81 7.79
CA LEU A 496 -6.74 -37.06 7.05
C LEU A 496 -5.44 -37.15 6.23
N GLN A 497 -5.04 -36.04 5.57
CA GLN A 497 -3.79 -35.98 4.81
C GLN A 497 -2.56 -36.14 5.69
N SER A 498 -2.58 -35.56 6.92
CA SER A 498 -1.49 -35.71 7.88
C SER A 498 -1.37 -37.13 8.39
N GLN A 499 -2.51 -37.80 8.68
CA GLN A 499 -2.53 -39.19 9.14
C GLN A 499 -2.10 -40.21 8.07
N CYS A 500 -2.33 -39.87 6.79
CA CYS A 500 -1.99 -40.76 5.68
C CYS A 500 -0.58 -40.55 5.12
N ASP A 501 0.27 -39.73 5.78
CA ASP A 501 1.63 -39.35 5.32
C ASP A 501 1.69 -38.85 3.85
N LYS A 502 0.56 -38.54 3.26
CA LYS A 502 0.50 -37.96 1.92
C LYS A 502 0.91 -36.48 2.01
N LYS A 503 2.19 -36.21 1.77
CA LYS A 503 2.64 -34.85 1.45
C LYS A 503 1.72 -34.30 0.37
N LYS A 504 1.13 -33.12 0.62
CA LYS A 504 0.40 -32.38 -0.42
C LYS A 504 1.26 -32.38 -1.67
N SER A 505 0.88 -33.11 -2.68
CA SER A 505 1.46 -33.00 -4.01
C SER A 505 0.96 -31.67 -4.58
N GLY A 506 1.45 -30.57 -4.03
CA GLY A 506 1.40 -29.32 -4.77
C GLY A 506 2.16 -29.62 -6.06
N SER A 507 1.53 -29.43 -7.21
CA SER A 507 2.26 -29.39 -8.45
C SER A 507 3.31 -28.29 -8.28
N LYS A 508 4.53 -28.69 -7.86
CA LYS A 508 5.70 -27.84 -8.00
C LYS A 508 5.90 -27.72 -9.51
N ARG A 509 5.14 -26.80 -10.13
CA ARG A 509 5.59 -26.29 -11.42
C ARG A 509 7.02 -25.81 -11.16
N PRO A 510 8.02 -26.35 -11.86
CA PRO A 510 9.37 -25.84 -11.73
C PRO A 510 9.26 -24.33 -11.90
N LYS A 511 9.83 -23.56 -10.97
CA LYS A 511 9.94 -22.11 -11.15
C LYS A 511 10.67 -21.95 -12.48
N ALA A 512 10.00 -21.32 -13.45
CA ALA A 512 10.62 -21.03 -14.72
C ALA A 512 11.96 -20.32 -14.42
N ASN A 513 13.03 -20.78 -15.04
CA ASN A 513 14.32 -20.14 -14.88
C ASN A 513 14.25 -18.80 -15.62
N LYS A 514 14.05 -17.72 -14.85
CA LYS A 514 13.90 -16.37 -15.37
C LYS A 514 15.25 -15.66 -15.57
N THR A 515 16.35 -16.35 -15.33
CA THR A 515 17.68 -15.74 -15.41
C THR A 515 17.99 -15.27 -16.83
N SER A 516 17.61 -16.04 -17.85
CA SER A 516 17.77 -15.65 -19.26
C SER A 516 17.00 -14.37 -19.58
N ASP A 517 15.74 -14.30 -19.17
CA ASP A 517 14.86 -13.16 -19.44
C ASP A 517 15.41 -11.87 -18.76
N ILE A 518 15.90 -12.02 -17.52
CA ILE A 518 16.50 -10.89 -16.79
C ILE A 518 17.79 -10.44 -17.49
N LEU A 519 18.67 -11.35 -17.90
CA LEU A 519 19.91 -11.00 -18.59
C LEU A 519 19.64 -10.35 -19.95
N GLU A 520 18.62 -10.79 -20.67
CA GLU A 520 18.20 -10.18 -21.94
C GLU A 520 17.69 -8.75 -21.70
N MET A 521 16.84 -8.53 -20.70
CA MET A 521 16.41 -7.19 -20.31
C MET A 521 17.60 -6.30 -19.89
N VAL A 522 18.56 -6.84 -19.13
CA VAL A 522 19.79 -6.10 -18.72
C VAL A 522 20.61 -5.69 -19.93
N SER A 523 20.74 -6.55 -20.94
CA SER A 523 21.44 -6.24 -22.19
C SER A 523 20.80 -5.04 -22.89
N GLU A 524 19.46 -5.04 -23.01
CA GLU A 524 18.72 -3.93 -23.60
C GLU A 524 18.84 -2.62 -22.80
N LEU A 525 18.78 -2.71 -21.47
CA LEU A 525 18.94 -1.54 -20.60
C LEU A 525 20.33 -0.92 -20.73
N ASN A 526 21.38 -1.72 -20.83
CA ASN A 526 22.75 -1.26 -21.02
C ASN A 526 22.95 -0.68 -22.43
N ALA A 527 22.42 -1.33 -23.47
CA ALA A 527 22.47 -0.82 -24.84
C ALA A 527 21.75 0.53 -24.97
N ALA A 528 20.66 0.72 -24.23
CA ALA A 528 19.92 1.98 -24.15
C ALA A 528 20.60 3.04 -23.26
N GLN A 529 21.74 2.75 -22.67
CA GLN A 529 22.44 3.64 -21.75
C GLN A 529 21.54 4.16 -20.62
N MET A 530 20.67 3.28 -20.08
CA MET A 530 19.65 3.68 -19.09
C MET A 530 20.26 4.21 -17.79
N PHE A 531 21.52 3.89 -17.49
CA PHE A 531 22.17 4.24 -16.24
C PHE A 531 23.13 5.42 -16.37
N ASP A 532 23.35 5.93 -17.59
CA ASP A 532 24.10 7.15 -17.83
C ASP A 532 23.28 8.40 -17.45
N SER A 533 23.96 9.52 -17.28
CA SER A 533 23.33 10.84 -17.09
C SER A 533 23.65 11.70 -18.31
N ILE A 534 22.70 11.82 -19.21
CA ILE A 534 22.85 12.54 -20.48
C ILE A 534 21.77 13.63 -20.54
N PRO A 535 22.13 14.92 -20.35
CA PRO A 535 21.16 16.01 -20.39
C PRO A 535 20.39 16.07 -21.72
N GLY A 536 19.12 16.43 -21.66
CA GLY A 536 18.25 16.69 -22.82
C GLY A 536 17.66 15.47 -23.49
N ARG A 537 17.99 14.23 -23.06
CA ARG A 537 17.36 13.05 -23.66
C ARG A 537 16.01 12.72 -23.02
N GLU A 538 15.09 12.27 -23.86
CA GLU A 538 13.75 11.84 -23.45
C GLU A 538 13.22 10.70 -24.33
N PHE A 539 12.25 9.97 -23.81
CA PHE A 539 11.44 9.06 -24.62
C PHE A 539 10.35 9.84 -25.36
N ARG A 540 10.13 9.58 -26.65
CA ARG A 540 9.05 10.21 -27.43
C ARG A 540 7.69 9.93 -26.81
N SER A 541 7.47 8.70 -26.35
CA SER A 541 6.21 8.31 -25.71
C SER A 541 6.03 8.90 -24.31
N PHE A 542 7.10 9.37 -23.67
CA PHE A 542 7.11 9.96 -22.33
C PHE A 542 7.86 11.29 -22.33
N SER A 543 7.56 12.15 -23.33
CA SER A 543 8.20 13.45 -23.45
C SER A 543 8.03 14.28 -22.18
N GLY A 544 9.13 14.95 -21.75
CA GLY A 544 9.13 15.77 -20.56
C GLY A 544 8.83 15.02 -19.27
N PHE A 545 9.19 13.73 -19.15
CA PHE A 545 8.90 12.95 -17.95
C PHE A 545 9.56 13.57 -16.72
N GLU A 546 8.74 13.95 -15.75
CA GLU A 546 9.18 14.54 -14.49
C GLU A 546 9.08 13.53 -13.35
N ASP A 547 9.90 13.74 -12.32
CA ASP A 547 9.79 12.97 -11.08
C ASP A 547 8.37 13.04 -10.52
N LEU A 548 7.85 11.89 -10.09
CA LEU A 548 6.45 11.77 -9.68
C LEU A 548 6.12 12.65 -8.47
N PHE A 549 7.04 12.79 -7.54
CA PHE A 549 6.82 13.59 -6.34
C PHE A 549 6.91 15.10 -6.61
N THR A 550 7.72 15.53 -7.60
CA THR A 550 7.77 16.94 -8.00
C THR A 550 6.49 17.42 -8.69
N ARG A 551 5.68 16.48 -9.23
CA ARG A 551 4.37 16.78 -9.83
C ARG A 551 3.29 17.11 -8.81
N ILE A 552 3.57 16.99 -7.51
CA ILE A 552 2.60 17.24 -6.45
C ILE A 552 2.56 18.74 -6.13
N ASN A 553 1.40 19.37 -6.36
CA ASN A 553 1.12 20.70 -5.83
C ASN A 553 0.89 20.60 -4.33
N VAL A 554 1.88 21.01 -3.54
CA VAL A 554 1.87 20.86 -2.08
C VAL A 554 0.78 21.74 -1.43
N SER A 555 0.49 22.92 -1.97
CA SER A 555 -0.56 23.79 -1.44
C SER A 555 -1.94 23.17 -1.62
N GLU A 556 -2.21 22.55 -2.76
CA GLU A 556 -3.45 21.82 -3.00
C GLU A 556 -3.54 20.55 -2.15
N LEU A 557 -2.43 19.82 -1.98
CA LEU A 557 -2.37 18.65 -1.09
C LEU A 557 -2.69 19.07 0.35
N HIS A 558 -2.09 20.14 0.84
CA HIS A 558 -2.30 20.67 2.18
C HIS A 558 -3.76 21.08 2.40
N SER A 559 -4.37 21.80 1.45
CA SER A 559 -5.78 22.17 1.50
C SER A 559 -6.68 20.94 1.52
N TRP A 560 -6.41 19.96 0.64
CA TRP A 560 -7.17 18.71 0.56
C TRP A 560 -7.10 17.91 1.87
N ILE A 561 -5.93 17.82 2.52
CA ILE A 561 -5.78 17.16 3.82
C ILE A 561 -6.61 17.90 4.87
N THR A 562 -6.53 19.24 4.91
CA THR A 562 -7.29 20.06 5.86
C THR A 562 -8.79 19.86 5.73
N GLU A 563 -9.33 19.92 4.50
CA GLU A 563 -10.75 19.69 4.22
C GLU A 563 -11.22 18.29 4.65
N ASN A 564 -10.41 17.26 4.37
CA ASN A 564 -10.76 15.90 4.76
C ASN A 564 -10.63 15.65 6.27
N ARG A 565 -9.74 16.34 6.96
CA ARG A 565 -9.68 16.34 8.43
C ARG A 565 -10.94 16.95 9.05
N GLU A 566 -11.35 18.12 8.56
CA GLU A 566 -12.58 18.78 8.99
C GLU A 566 -13.80 17.90 8.74
N ARG A 567 -13.89 17.32 7.54
CA ARG A 567 -14.96 16.40 7.18
C ARG A 567 -15.03 15.20 8.12
N LEU A 568 -13.91 14.51 8.37
CA LEU A 568 -13.87 13.35 9.27
C LEU A 568 -14.24 13.72 10.71
N SER A 569 -13.93 14.95 11.16
CA SER A 569 -14.32 15.42 12.47
C SER A 569 -15.85 15.50 12.62
N TYR A 570 -16.56 16.01 11.60
CA TYR A 570 -18.03 16.01 11.60
C TYR A 570 -18.64 14.62 11.50
N GLU A 571 -18.01 13.73 10.73
CA GLU A 571 -18.51 12.37 10.48
C GLU A 571 -18.33 11.43 11.68
N VAL A 572 -17.32 11.64 12.52
CA VAL A 572 -16.94 10.74 13.62
C VAL A 572 -17.34 11.27 15.00
N LEU A 573 -17.38 12.61 15.19
CA LEU A 573 -17.63 13.22 16.49
C LEU A 573 -19.11 13.58 16.75
N ASN A 574 -19.97 13.46 15.76
CA ASN A 574 -21.42 13.62 15.87
C ASN A 574 -22.13 12.29 15.67
#